data_4593f2ad44264f96f8e3c445b1cf6381
#
_entry.id   4593f2ad44264f96f8e3c445b1cf6381
#
_cell.length_a   1.000
_cell.length_b   1.000
_cell.length_c   1.000
_cell.angle_alpha   90.00
_cell.angle_beta   90.00
_cell.angle_gamma   90.00
#
_symmetry.space_group_name_H-M   'P 1'
#
loop_
_entity.id
_entity.type
_entity.pdbx_description
1 polymer ?
#
loop_
_entity_poly.entity_id
_entity_poly.type
_entity_poly.pdbx_seq_one_letter_code
_entity_poly.pdbx_strand_id
1 'polypeptide(L)'
;NLHIAEKAVIEFSGKLQDYLPPVFTRHEGIEMLASGAFIYANGQHNIAVTGKGTILGPELDSEVRTRLNTAANVDVDVPSSMPLAERVFDGMEGRDFQPPRTIAPINCTNVFIEGVTLGRSAIWNVVPTYCDNVIIRGITVNSLGIPRGDGIDIDSSKNVLIEYCTLNCGDDCFTLKSGRGEEGVRIGKPTENVVIRYSLAQQGHGAITCGSETAGNIKNIYAHDCVFNGTWSGIRFKA
;
A
#
# COMPACT_ATOMS: atom_id res chain seq x y z
N ASN A 1 -11.88 -13.29 -7.39
CA ASN A 1 -11.55 -13.65 -6.00
C ASN A 1 -10.37 -14.62 -5.99
N LEU A 2 -9.42 -14.43 -5.08
CA LEU A 2 -8.23 -15.25 -4.90
C LEU A 2 -8.30 -15.90 -3.50
N HIS A 3 -8.18 -17.23 -3.43
CA HIS A 3 -8.07 -17.94 -2.16
C HIS A 3 -6.74 -18.67 -2.10
N ILE A 4 -5.95 -18.41 -1.05
CA ILE A 4 -4.64 -19.01 -0.85
C ILE A 4 -4.74 -19.95 0.35
N ALA A 5 -4.78 -21.24 0.08
CA ALA A 5 -4.94 -22.26 1.11
C ALA A 5 -3.78 -22.23 2.12
N GLU A 6 -4.03 -22.75 3.32
CA GLU A 6 -3.00 -22.91 4.34
C GLU A 6 -1.79 -23.68 3.78
N LYS A 7 -0.57 -23.20 4.06
CA LYS A 7 0.72 -23.71 3.55
C LYS A 7 0.98 -23.45 2.06
N ALA A 8 0.01 -22.94 1.29
CA ALA A 8 0.30 -22.47 -0.07
C ALA A 8 1.11 -21.17 -0.03
N VAL A 9 2.06 -21.07 -0.96
CA VAL A 9 2.91 -19.88 -1.12
C VAL A 9 2.79 -19.39 -2.55
N ILE A 10 2.49 -18.12 -2.72
CA ILE A 10 2.61 -17.40 -3.99
C ILE A 10 3.86 -16.53 -3.90
N GLU A 11 4.78 -16.72 -4.81
CA GLU A 11 6.01 -15.94 -4.90
C GLU A 11 6.04 -15.17 -6.22
N PHE A 12 6.31 -13.88 -6.13
CA PHE A 12 6.33 -13.00 -7.30
C PHE A 12 7.71 -12.85 -7.89
N SER A 13 7.75 -12.76 -9.23
CA SER A 13 8.99 -12.61 -9.99
C SER A 13 9.73 -11.33 -9.66
N GLY A 14 11.06 -11.40 -9.69
CA GLY A 14 11.92 -10.24 -9.56
C GLY A 14 12.31 -9.57 -10.89
N LYS A 15 11.72 -10.00 -12.02
CA LYS A 15 12.01 -9.43 -13.34
C LYS A 15 11.09 -8.27 -13.64
N LEU A 16 11.65 -7.15 -14.03
CA LEU A 16 10.89 -5.93 -14.30
C LEU A 16 9.84 -6.13 -15.40
N GLN A 17 10.19 -6.83 -16.48
CA GLN A 17 9.29 -7.01 -17.61
C GLN A 17 8.02 -7.82 -17.29
N ASP A 18 8.00 -8.58 -16.18
CA ASP A 18 6.80 -9.32 -15.76
C ASP A 18 5.72 -8.39 -15.17
N TYR A 19 6.06 -7.12 -14.94
CA TYR A 19 5.16 -6.07 -14.45
C TYR A 19 4.74 -5.08 -15.54
N LEU A 20 4.95 -5.41 -16.80
CA LEU A 20 4.56 -4.61 -17.95
C LEU A 20 3.31 -5.19 -18.63
N PRO A 21 2.50 -4.35 -19.29
CA PRO A 21 2.62 -2.91 -19.40
C PRO A 21 2.32 -2.18 -18.10
N PRO A 22 2.78 -0.92 -17.93
CA PRO A 22 2.46 -0.13 -16.75
C PRO A 22 0.95 0.09 -16.63
N VAL A 23 0.45 0.10 -15.41
CA VAL A 23 -0.98 0.27 -15.11
C VAL A 23 -1.22 1.55 -14.32
N PHE A 24 -2.46 2.05 -14.36
CA PHE A 24 -2.85 3.19 -13.54
C PHE A 24 -2.69 2.87 -12.05
N THR A 25 -1.95 3.71 -11.36
CA THR A 25 -1.73 3.60 -9.92
C THR A 25 -1.56 4.98 -9.30
N ARG A 26 -1.45 5.01 -7.98
CA ARG A 26 -1.08 6.21 -7.24
C ARG A 26 0.11 5.89 -6.36
N HIS A 27 1.20 6.60 -6.52
CA HIS A 27 2.43 6.41 -5.75
C HIS A 27 2.72 7.66 -4.93
N GLU A 28 2.84 7.49 -3.60
CA GLU A 28 3.09 8.61 -2.67
C GLU A 28 2.18 9.83 -2.93
N GLY A 29 0.92 9.57 -3.19
CA GLY A 29 -0.09 10.60 -3.37
C GLY A 29 -0.22 11.17 -4.79
N ILE A 30 0.57 10.69 -5.76
CA ILE A 30 0.58 11.13 -7.16
C ILE A 30 0.08 10.04 -8.09
N GLU A 31 -0.87 10.38 -8.98
CA GLU A 31 -1.39 9.45 -10.00
C GLU A 31 -0.38 9.28 -11.14
N MET A 32 -0.17 8.03 -11.58
CA MET A 32 0.79 7.68 -12.61
C MET A 32 0.50 6.32 -13.27
N LEU A 33 1.26 5.99 -14.30
CA LEU A 33 1.35 4.67 -14.90
C LEU A 33 2.66 4.01 -14.45
N ALA A 34 2.56 2.91 -13.69
CA ALA A 34 3.72 2.20 -13.12
C ALA A 34 3.42 0.71 -12.94
N SER A 35 4.28 -0.01 -12.25
CA SER A 35 4.17 -1.47 -12.05
C SER A 35 2.93 -1.91 -11.25
N GLY A 36 2.18 -0.99 -10.65
CA GLY A 36 0.96 -1.27 -9.91
C GLY A 36 1.19 -2.09 -8.63
N ALA A 37 0.81 -3.35 -8.66
CA ALA A 37 0.93 -4.26 -7.52
C ALA A 37 1.10 -5.71 -7.98
N PHE A 38 1.60 -6.58 -7.08
CA PHE A 38 1.62 -8.02 -7.30
C PHE A 38 0.21 -8.58 -7.45
N ILE A 39 -0.72 -8.14 -6.60
CA ILE A 39 -2.15 -8.41 -6.74
C ILE A 39 -2.84 -7.08 -6.96
N TYR A 40 -3.27 -6.85 -8.19
CA TYR A 40 -3.83 -5.60 -8.67
C TYR A 40 -5.27 -5.75 -9.11
N ALA A 41 -6.10 -4.78 -8.79
CA ALA A 41 -7.46 -4.66 -9.32
C ALA A 41 -7.80 -3.17 -9.51
N ASN A 42 -8.48 -2.85 -10.61
CA ASN A 42 -8.95 -1.49 -10.88
C ASN A 42 -10.41 -1.50 -11.32
N GLY A 43 -11.25 -0.67 -10.67
CA GLY A 43 -12.65 -0.51 -11.01
C GLY A 43 -13.51 -1.76 -10.77
N GLN A 44 -13.10 -2.66 -9.88
CA GLN A 44 -13.80 -3.92 -9.63
C GLN A 44 -14.73 -3.85 -8.41
N HIS A 45 -15.68 -4.77 -8.37
CA HIS A 45 -16.65 -4.87 -7.28
C HIS A 45 -16.67 -6.29 -6.69
N ASN A 46 -16.92 -6.39 -5.38
CA ASN A 46 -17.05 -7.67 -4.67
C ASN A 46 -15.81 -8.56 -4.87
N ILE A 47 -14.64 -8.00 -4.63
CA ILE A 47 -13.36 -8.69 -4.78
C ILE A 47 -12.80 -9.11 -3.43
N ALA A 48 -12.10 -10.25 -3.41
CA ALA A 48 -11.50 -10.77 -2.20
C ALA A 48 -10.14 -11.45 -2.44
N VAL A 49 -9.26 -11.29 -1.46
CA VAL A 49 -8.04 -12.09 -1.27
C VAL A 49 -8.16 -12.75 0.10
N THR A 50 -8.27 -14.06 0.16
CA THR A 50 -8.56 -14.78 1.41
C THR A 50 -7.67 -16.00 1.59
N GLY A 51 -7.71 -16.57 2.79
CA GLY A 51 -7.02 -17.83 3.12
C GLY A 51 -5.93 -17.63 4.15
N LYS A 52 -5.19 -18.71 4.44
CA LYS A 52 -4.10 -18.71 5.45
C LYS A 52 -2.72 -18.95 4.81
N GLY A 53 -2.64 -18.82 3.50
CA GLY A 53 -1.38 -18.96 2.76
C GLY A 53 -0.52 -17.70 2.82
N THR A 54 0.62 -17.75 2.16
CA THR A 54 1.64 -16.71 2.18
C THR A 54 1.82 -16.10 0.79
N ILE A 55 1.97 -14.79 0.75
CA ILE A 55 2.30 -14.01 -0.44
C ILE A 55 3.69 -13.42 -0.20
N LEU A 56 4.62 -13.74 -1.07
CA LEU A 56 5.99 -13.24 -1.03
C LEU A 56 6.29 -12.38 -2.26
N GLY A 57 6.83 -11.22 -2.02
CA GLY A 57 7.46 -10.43 -3.08
C GLY A 57 8.79 -11.05 -3.54
N PRO A 58 9.46 -10.44 -4.51
CA PRO A 58 10.68 -10.95 -5.11
C PRO A 58 11.86 -10.99 -4.11
N GLU A 59 12.85 -11.82 -4.43
CA GLU A 59 14.11 -11.90 -3.68
C GLU A 59 14.81 -10.54 -3.61
N LEU A 60 15.57 -10.33 -2.52
CA LEU A 60 16.18 -9.03 -2.20
C LEU A 60 17.26 -8.59 -3.20
N ASP A 61 17.87 -9.52 -3.91
CA ASP A 61 18.87 -9.29 -4.96
C ASP A 61 18.29 -9.23 -6.38
N SER A 62 16.97 -9.33 -6.52
CA SER A 62 16.27 -9.30 -7.80
C SER A 62 16.35 -7.93 -8.49
N GLU A 63 16.11 -7.89 -9.79
CA GLU A 63 16.10 -6.65 -10.60
C GLU A 63 15.14 -5.60 -10.03
N VAL A 64 13.91 -6.00 -9.68
CA VAL A 64 12.91 -5.11 -9.08
C VAL A 64 13.42 -4.48 -7.79
N ARG A 65 14.11 -5.26 -6.95
CA ARG A 65 14.62 -4.80 -5.64
C ARG A 65 15.88 -3.96 -5.77
N THR A 66 16.80 -4.31 -6.65
CA THR A 66 18.05 -3.57 -6.86
C THR A 66 17.81 -2.22 -7.50
N ARG A 67 16.82 -2.08 -8.38
CA ARG A 67 16.42 -0.78 -8.93
C ARG A 67 15.89 0.18 -7.87
N LEU A 68 15.24 -0.32 -6.82
CA LEU A 68 14.81 0.49 -5.68
C LEU A 68 15.96 1.12 -4.90
N ASN A 69 17.09 0.42 -4.83
CA ASN A 69 18.27 0.89 -4.11
C ASN A 69 19.05 1.95 -4.90
N THR A 70 18.86 1.99 -6.23
CA THR A 70 19.54 2.94 -7.13
C THR A 70 18.67 4.17 -7.42
N ALA A 71 17.35 4.03 -7.40
CA ALA A 71 16.41 5.15 -7.44
C ALA A 71 16.28 5.75 -6.04
N ALA A 72 17.34 6.36 -5.55
CA ALA A 72 17.33 7.07 -4.29
C ALA A 72 16.17 8.07 -4.29
N ASN A 73 15.17 7.82 -3.44
CA ASN A 73 14.14 8.79 -3.05
C ASN A 73 13.68 9.68 -4.21
N VAL A 74 13.09 9.08 -5.22
CA VAL A 74 12.41 9.91 -6.20
C VAL A 74 11.13 10.39 -5.49
N ASP A 75 11.25 11.47 -4.76
CA ASP A 75 10.15 12.39 -4.62
C ASP A 75 9.74 12.68 -6.05
N VAL A 76 8.70 12.00 -6.51
CA VAL A 76 8.22 12.15 -7.88
C VAL A 76 7.64 13.55 -7.96
N ASP A 77 8.49 14.50 -8.31
CA ASP A 77 8.07 15.87 -8.57
C ASP A 77 7.44 15.90 -9.98
N VAL A 78 6.23 15.36 -10.03
CA VAL A 78 5.43 15.42 -11.24
C VAL A 78 4.59 16.69 -11.19
N PRO A 79 4.79 17.63 -12.11
CA PRO A 79 3.93 18.79 -12.19
C PRO A 79 2.45 18.38 -12.29
N SER A 80 1.60 18.99 -11.47
CA SER A 80 0.15 18.67 -11.46
C SER A 80 -0.52 18.90 -12.83
N SER A 81 0.10 19.71 -13.68
CA SER A 81 -0.32 19.99 -15.06
C SER A 81 0.08 18.90 -16.08
N MET A 82 1.02 17.99 -15.73
CA MET A 82 1.46 16.94 -16.64
C MET A 82 0.31 15.94 -16.89
N PRO A 83 -0.04 15.64 -18.15
CA PRO A 83 -1.06 14.64 -18.46
C PRO A 83 -0.69 13.25 -17.92
N LEU A 84 -1.68 12.49 -17.45
CA LEU A 84 -1.46 11.15 -16.89
C LEU A 84 -0.71 10.22 -17.87
N ALA A 85 -1.01 10.30 -19.16
CA ALA A 85 -0.37 9.48 -20.18
C ALA A 85 1.15 9.71 -20.30
N GLU A 86 1.65 10.83 -19.82
CA GLU A 86 3.08 11.18 -19.84
C GLU A 86 3.79 10.79 -18.53
N ARG A 87 3.02 10.43 -17.48
CA ARG A 87 3.53 10.05 -16.16
C ARG A 87 3.84 8.55 -16.10
N VAL A 88 4.79 8.09 -16.90
CA VAL A 88 5.16 6.67 -17.04
C VAL A 88 6.42 6.37 -16.24
N PHE A 89 6.32 5.50 -15.23
CA PHE A 89 7.39 5.14 -14.31
C PHE A 89 7.60 3.61 -14.29
N ASP A 90 7.86 3.04 -15.46
CA ASP A 90 7.97 1.60 -15.69
C ASP A 90 9.43 1.09 -15.73
N GLY A 91 10.41 1.98 -15.64
CA GLY A 91 11.83 1.65 -15.70
C GLY A 91 12.36 1.27 -17.08
N MET A 92 11.56 1.44 -18.13
CA MET A 92 11.96 1.14 -19.50
C MET A 92 12.51 2.39 -20.20
N GLU A 93 13.36 2.19 -21.20
CA GLU A 93 13.87 3.27 -22.06
C GLU A 93 14.45 4.47 -21.30
N GLY A 94 15.08 4.21 -20.15
CA GLY A 94 15.67 5.26 -19.30
C GLY A 94 14.68 5.99 -18.37
N ARG A 95 13.41 5.59 -18.37
CA ARG A 95 12.44 6.14 -17.42
C ARG A 95 12.68 5.63 -16.00
N ASP A 96 12.27 6.42 -15.03
CA ASP A 96 12.29 6.03 -13.63
C ASP A 96 11.35 4.84 -13.36
N PHE A 97 11.63 4.12 -12.29
CA PHE A 97 10.86 2.95 -11.88
C PHE A 97 10.16 3.18 -10.55
N GLN A 98 8.86 2.90 -10.51
CA GLN A 98 8.12 2.81 -9.26
C GLN A 98 7.70 1.37 -8.97
N PRO A 99 8.05 0.84 -7.78
CA PRO A 99 7.89 -0.56 -7.46
C PRO A 99 6.42 -0.96 -7.26
N PRO A 100 6.09 -2.24 -7.51
CA PRO A 100 4.77 -2.76 -7.22
C PRO A 100 4.52 -2.87 -5.71
N ARG A 101 3.29 -2.57 -5.27
CA ARG A 101 2.78 -2.90 -3.93
C ARG A 101 2.49 -4.39 -3.84
N THR A 102 2.24 -4.89 -2.64
CA THR A 102 1.86 -6.31 -2.53
C THR A 102 0.40 -6.53 -2.96
N ILE A 103 -0.55 -5.82 -2.36
CA ILE A 103 -1.98 -5.87 -2.72
C ILE A 103 -2.50 -4.45 -2.86
N ALA A 104 -2.91 -4.05 -4.06
CA ALA A 104 -3.40 -2.69 -4.30
C ALA A 104 -4.67 -2.67 -5.17
N PRO A 105 -5.85 -2.77 -4.57
CA PRO A 105 -7.09 -2.44 -5.26
C PRO A 105 -7.21 -0.93 -5.42
N ILE A 106 -7.59 -0.48 -6.61
CA ILE A 106 -7.82 0.93 -6.91
C ILE A 106 -9.20 1.13 -7.54
N ASN A 107 -9.93 2.18 -7.16
CA ASN A 107 -11.29 2.44 -7.61
C ASN A 107 -12.27 1.26 -7.40
N CYS A 108 -12.06 0.45 -6.37
CA CYS A 108 -12.84 -0.76 -6.11
C CYS A 108 -13.89 -0.54 -5.01
N THR A 109 -14.94 -1.38 -5.03
CA THR A 109 -15.95 -1.40 -3.97
C THR A 109 -16.16 -2.80 -3.43
N ASN A 110 -16.50 -2.90 -2.13
CA ASN A 110 -16.66 -4.18 -1.44
C ASN A 110 -15.40 -5.04 -1.57
N VAL A 111 -14.30 -4.56 -0.97
CA VAL A 111 -13.00 -5.23 -0.97
C VAL A 111 -12.83 -6.00 0.33
N PHE A 112 -12.48 -7.27 0.25
CA PHE A 112 -12.25 -8.13 1.40
C PHE A 112 -10.86 -8.80 1.35
N ILE A 113 -10.02 -8.54 2.35
CA ILE A 113 -8.69 -9.14 2.47
C ILE A 113 -8.60 -9.82 3.83
N GLU A 114 -8.40 -11.15 3.85
CA GLU A 114 -8.47 -11.92 5.10
C GLU A 114 -7.41 -13.01 5.19
N GLY A 115 -6.76 -13.09 6.36
CA GLY A 115 -6.04 -14.26 6.87
C GLY A 115 -4.64 -14.49 6.27
N VAL A 116 -4.32 -13.87 5.15
CA VAL A 116 -3.04 -14.10 4.44
C VAL A 116 -1.84 -13.49 5.18
N THR A 117 -0.68 -14.11 5.00
CA THR A 117 0.61 -13.59 5.45
C THR A 117 1.34 -12.96 4.28
N LEU A 118 1.83 -11.73 4.46
CA LEU A 118 2.59 -10.97 3.46
C LEU A 118 4.05 -10.83 3.89
N GLY A 119 4.97 -11.05 2.97
CA GLY A 119 6.40 -10.89 3.21
C GLY A 119 7.18 -10.44 1.99
N ARG A 120 8.40 -9.96 2.19
CA ARG A 120 9.30 -9.50 1.13
C ARG A 120 8.68 -8.48 0.18
N SER A 121 7.84 -7.57 0.67
CA SER A 121 7.26 -6.52 -0.17
C SER A 121 8.35 -5.72 -0.89
N ALA A 122 8.04 -5.21 -2.08
CA ALA A 122 8.96 -4.30 -2.77
C ALA A 122 8.89 -2.87 -2.20
N ILE A 123 7.73 -2.49 -1.70
CA ILE A 123 7.41 -1.24 -1.02
C ILE A 123 6.23 -1.51 -0.06
N TRP A 124 5.24 -0.65 0.05
CA TRP A 124 4.03 -0.79 0.86
C TRP A 124 3.29 -2.11 0.59
N ASN A 125 2.67 -2.68 1.61
CA ASN A 125 2.03 -3.99 1.48
C ASN A 125 0.57 -3.90 1.00
N VAL A 126 -0.35 -3.37 1.79
CA VAL A 126 -1.78 -3.34 1.43
C VAL A 126 -2.23 -1.91 1.22
N VAL A 127 -2.61 -1.56 -0.01
CA VAL A 127 -2.87 -0.16 -0.39
C VAL A 127 -4.19 -0.02 -1.16
N PRO A 128 -5.34 -0.04 -0.47
CA PRO A 128 -6.59 0.34 -1.12
C PRO A 128 -6.58 1.84 -1.41
N THR A 129 -6.72 2.17 -2.70
CA THR A 129 -6.75 3.56 -3.18
C THR A 129 -8.09 3.86 -3.83
N TYR A 130 -8.74 4.95 -3.45
CA TYR A 130 -10.07 5.33 -3.96
C TYR A 130 -11.14 4.24 -3.79
N CYS A 131 -11.01 3.39 -2.78
CA CYS A 131 -11.93 2.29 -2.52
C CYS A 131 -13.05 2.69 -1.56
N ASP A 132 -14.17 1.98 -1.64
CA ASP A 132 -15.30 2.14 -0.74
C ASP A 132 -15.72 0.77 -0.19
N ASN A 133 -16.01 0.71 1.10
CA ASN A 133 -16.35 -0.52 1.82
C ASN A 133 -15.23 -1.57 1.73
N VAL A 134 -14.20 -1.37 2.55
CA VAL A 134 -13.00 -2.22 2.60
C VAL A 134 -12.93 -2.89 3.96
N ILE A 135 -12.73 -4.19 3.98
CA ILE A 135 -12.46 -4.97 5.20
C ILE A 135 -11.11 -5.66 5.05
N ILE A 136 -10.21 -5.38 5.99
CA ILE A 136 -8.91 -6.03 6.12
C ILE A 136 -8.87 -6.71 7.48
N ARG A 137 -8.82 -8.04 7.50
CA ARG A 137 -9.03 -8.83 8.72
C ARG A 137 -7.98 -9.93 8.86
N GLY A 138 -7.38 -10.03 10.04
CA GLY A 138 -6.56 -11.18 10.42
C GLY A 138 -5.32 -11.41 9.56
N ILE A 139 -4.84 -10.39 8.83
CA ILE A 139 -3.62 -10.52 8.03
C ILE A 139 -2.38 -10.33 8.90
N THR A 140 -1.29 -10.94 8.46
CA THR A 140 0.04 -10.72 9.03
C THR A 140 0.95 -10.09 7.99
N VAL A 141 1.64 -9.00 8.36
CA VAL A 141 2.65 -8.37 7.50
C VAL A 141 4.03 -8.51 8.15
N ASN A 142 4.98 -9.01 7.39
CA ASN A 142 6.39 -9.14 7.76
C ASN A 142 7.27 -8.43 6.72
N SER A 143 7.45 -7.13 6.90
CA SER A 143 8.31 -6.28 6.06
C SER A 143 9.43 -5.58 6.81
N LEU A 144 9.77 -6.09 8.00
CA LEU A 144 10.86 -5.54 8.81
C LEU A 144 12.17 -5.52 8.01
N GLY A 145 12.89 -4.40 8.09
CA GLY A 145 14.13 -4.18 7.35
C GLY A 145 13.95 -3.82 5.87
N ILE A 146 12.72 -3.73 5.39
CA ILE A 146 12.41 -3.26 4.03
C ILE A 146 12.13 -1.75 4.09
N PRO A 147 12.95 -0.92 3.44
CA PRO A 147 12.69 0.51 3.35
C PRO A 147 11.31 0.79 2.72
N ARG A 148 10.56 1.73 3.28
CA ARG A 148 9.17 2.00 2.89
C ARG A 148 8.30 0.73 2.90
N GLY A 149 8.60 -0.22 3.78
CA GLY A 149 7.83 -1.45 3.96
C GLY A 149 6.63 -1.25 4.86
N ASP A 150 5.78 -0.27 4.56
CA ASP A 150 4.55 0.03 5.32
C ASP A 150 3.60 -1.16 5.32
N GLY A 151 2.79 -1.26 6.35
CA GLY A 151 1.85 -2.37 6.54
C GLY A 151 0.58 -2.22 5.73
N ILE A 152 -0.30 -1.34 6.18
CA ILE A 152 -1.60 -1.06 5.55
C ILE A 152 -1.72 0.44 5.36
N ASP A 153 -1.82 0.88 4.10
CA ASP A 153 -1.93 2.28 3.70
C ASP A 153 -3.31 2.54 3.10
N ILE A 154 -4.19 3.15 3.86
CA ILE A 154 -5.50 3.57 3.36
C ILE A 154 -5.35 4.91 2.65
N ASP A 155 -5.47 4.92 1.33
CA ASP A 155 -5.26 6.11 0.52
C ASP A 155 -6.56 6.59 -0.16
N SER A 156 -7.06 7.75 0.23
CA SER A 156 -8.29 8.35 -0.32
C SER A 156 -9.48 7.37 -0.40
N SER A 157 -9.58 6.47 0.57
CA SER A 157 -10.59 5.42 0.65
C SER A 157 -11.50 5.64 1.86
N LYS A 158 -12.70 5.09 1.81
CA LYS A 158 -13.70 5.31 2.85
C LYS A 158 -14.43 4.04 3.28
N ASN A 159 -15.06 4.11 4.48
CA ASN A 159 -15.79 2.99 5.07
C ASN A 159 -14.89 1.75 5.21
N VAL A 160 -13.79 1.91 5.96
CA VAL A 160 -12.74 0.90 6.10
C VAL A 160 -12.74 0.31 7.49
N LEU A 161 -12.72 -1.01 7.58
CA LEU A 161 -12.51 -1.75 8.82
C LEU A 161 -11.19 -2.54 8.74
N ILE A 162 -10.31 -2.29 9.71
CA ILE A 162 -9.06 -3.05 9.90
C ILE A 162 -9.15 -3.70 11.28
N GLU A 163 -9.07 -5.04 11.32
CA GLU A 163 -9.18 -5.75 12.59
C GLU A 163 -8.37 -7.05 12.64
N TYR A 164 -7.92 -7.41 13.85
CA TYR A 164 -7.17 -8.63 14.13
C TYR A 164 -5.89 -8.79 13.31
N CYS A 165 -5.29 -7.69 12.85
CA CYS A 165 -4.07 -7.69 12.05
C CYS A 165 -2.82 -7.64 12.94
N THR A 166 -1.74 -8.28 12.48
CA THR A 166 -0.41 -8.22 13.11
C THR A 166 0.58 -7.65 12.12
N LEU A 167 1.17 -6.49 12.45
CA LEU A 167 2.05 -5.77 11.55
C LEU A 167 3.46 -5.64 12.15
N ASN A 168 4.44 -6.12 11.38
CA ASN A 168 5.86 -6.05 11.68
C ASN A 168 6.55 -5.42 10.46
N CYS A 169 6.70 -4.10 10.49
CA CYS A 169 6.95 -3.27 9.32
C CYS A 169 8.34 -2.64 9.33
N GLY A 170 8.87 -2.41 8.15
CA GLY A 170 10.10 -1.66 7.95
C GLY A 170 9.91 -0.15 7.95
N ASP A 171 8.65 0.33 7.87
CA ASP A 171 8.23 1.71 8.01
C ASP A 171 6.94 1.79 8.85
N ASP A 172 5.95 2.61 8.50
CA ASP A 172 4.72 2.76 9.29
C ASP A 172 3.80 1.52 9.21
N CYS A 173 3.03 1.25 10.27
CA CYS A 173 2.16 0.07 10.32
C CYS A 173 0.77 0.34 9.71
N PHE A 174 -0.06 1.13 10.39
CA PHE A 174 -1.38 1.56 9.92
C PHE A 174 -1.29 2.99 9.46
N THR A 175 -1.37 3.22 8.15
CA THR A 175 -1.12 4.52 7.55
C THR A 175 -2.37 5.05 6.86
N LEU A 176 -2.64 6.33 7.04
CA LEU A 176 -3.77 7.02 6.47
C LEU A 176 -3.26 8.13 5.57
N LYS A 177 -3.62 8.08 4.29
CA LYS A 177 -3.12 8.96 3.25
C LYS A 177 -4.28 9.48 2.39
N SER A 178 -4.11 10.64 1.76
CA SER A 178 -5.16 11.25 0.93
C SER A 178 -4.60 12.16 -0.16
N GLY A 179 -3.47 11.79 -0.74
CA GLY A 179 -2.86 12.56 -1.82
C GLY A 179 -1.93 13.68 -1.37
N ARG A 180 -1.12 14.13 -2.32
CA ARG A 180 -0.01 15.05 -2.09
C ARG A 180 -0.17 16.33 -2.89
N GLY A 181 0.23 17.46 -2.28
CA GLY A 181 0.34 18.75 -2.93
C GLY A 181 -0.93 19.23 -3.64
N GLU A 182 -0.77 19.99 -4.69
CA GLU A 182 -1.88 20.55 -5.47
C GLU A 182 -2.77 19.47 -6.11
N GLU A 183 -2.18 18.35 -6.53
CA GLU A 183 -2.93 17.24 -7.10
C GLU A 183 -3.86 16.59 -6.07
N GLY A 184 -3.38 16.38 -4.86
CA GLY A 184 -4.19 15.85 -3.77
C GLY A 184 -5.38 16.75 -3.42
N VAL A 185 -5.14 18.08 -3.40
CA VAL A 185 -6.19 19.09 -3.21
C VAL A 185 -7.19 19.07 -4.37
N ARG A 186 -6.70 19.03 -5.61
CA ARG A 186 -7.54 19.01 -6.82
C ARG A 186 -8.43 17.77 -6.90
N ILE A 187 -7.87 16.61 -6.58
CA ILE A 187 -8.62 15.34 -6.53
C ILE A 187 -9.63 15.38 -5.39
N GLY A 188 -9.27 15.93 -4.24
CA GLY A 188 -10.17 16.23 -3.11
C GLY A 188 -10.87 15.00 -2.52
N LYS A 189 -10.29 13.81 -2.67
CA LYS A 189 -10.86 12.57 -2.09
C LYS A 189 -10.23 12.29 -0.74
N PRO A 190 -10.98 12.39 0.35
CA PRO A 190 -10.46 12.12 1.69
C PRO A 190 -10.28 10.62 1.96
N THR A 191 -9.47 10.31 2.97
CA THR A 191 -9.58 9.06 3.70
C THR A 191 -10.51 9.30 4.88
N GLU A 192 -11.61 8.54 4.95
CA GLU A 192 -12.65 8.81 5.95
C GLU A 192 -13.39 7.55 6.43
N ASN A 193 -13.96 7.63 7.63
CA ASN A 193 -14.71 6.55 8.25
C ASN A 193 -13.86 5.26 8.36
N VAL A 194 -12.72 5.34 9.01
CA VAL A 194 -11.80 4.21 9.21
C VAL A 194 -11.83 3.76 10.65
N VAL A 195 -12.06 2.47 10.86
CA VAL A 195 -11.96 1.82 12.17
C VAL A 195 -10.77 0.87 12.16
N ILE A 196 -9.88 1.01 13.15
CA ILE A 196 -8.74 0.13 13.40
C ILE A 196 -8.92 -0.47 14.79
N ARG A 197 -9.03 -1.79 14.90
CA ARG A 197 -9.29 -2.42 16.20
C ARG A 197 -8.67 -3.80 16.36
N TYR A 198 -8.48 -4.22 17.61
CA TYR A 198 -8.01 -5.56 17.98
C TYR A 198 -6.75 -5.97 17.21
N SER A 199 -5.87 -5.03 16.94
CA SER A 199 -4.71 -5.22 16.09
C SER A 199 -3.41 -4.91 16.80
N LEU A 200 -2.33 -5.51 16.33
CA LEU A 200 -0.98 -5.39 16.89
C LEU A 200 -0.05 -4.71 15.89
N ALA A 201 0.50 -3.55 16.25
CA ALA A 201 1.68 -2.98 15.63
C ALA A 201 2.92 -3.43 16.43
N GLN A 202 3.60 -4.45 15.95
CA GLN A 202 4.70 -5.10 16.68
C GLN A 202 6.00 -4.34 16.55
N GLN A 203 6.35 -3.91 15.32
CA GLN A 203 7.50 -3.06 15.01
C GLN A 203 7.17 -2.16 13.83
N GLY A 204 7.78 -0.98 13.77
CA GLY A 204 7.61 -0.01 12.70
C GLY A 204 8.02 1.38 13.13
N HIS A 205 7.90 2.35 12.22
CA HIS A 205 8.13 3.74 12.57
C HIS A 205 6.95 4.32 13.36
N GLY A 206 5.75 4.35 12.78
CA GLY A 206 4.53 4.73 13.47
C GLY A 206 3.55 3.57 13.56
N ALA A 207 2.90 3.38 14.72
CA ALA A 207 1.83 2.39 14.84
C ALA A 207 0.61 2.85 14.04
N ILE A 208 0.14 4.07 14.27
CA ILE A 208 -0.88 4.74 13.44
C ILE A 208 -0.29 6.05 12.94
N THR A 209 -0.20 6.21 11.62
CA THR A 209 0.38 7.39 10.98
C THR A 209 -0.63 8.07 10.06
N CYS A 210 -0.84 9.38 10.26
CA CYS A 210 -1.53 10.23 9.30
C CYS A 210 -0.49 10.95 8.45
N GLY A 211 -0.40 10.63 7.17
CA GLY A 211 0.53 11.26 6.24
C GLY A 211 1.70 10.38 5.80
N SER A 212 2.66 11.00 5.07
CA SER A 212 2.81 12.45 4.72
C SER A 212 1.72 12.98 3.78
N GLU A 213 1.13 12.17 2.96
CA GLU A 213 0.14 12.55 1.94
C GLU A 213 -1.23 12.84 2.59
N THR A 214 -1.52 14.11 2.89
CA THR A 214 -2.75 14.52 3.62
C THR A 214 -3.59 15.55 2.88
N ALA A 215 -3.23 15.88 1.64
CA ALA A 215 -3.81 17.02 0.93
C ALA A 215 -5.32 16.89 0.63
N GLY A 216 -5.85 15.65 0.52
CA GLY A 216 -7.27 15.38 0.31
C GLY A 216 -8.10 15.25 1.60
N ASN A 217 -7.50 15.51 2.75
CA ASN A 217 -8.05 15.36 4.11
C ASN A 217 -8.13 13.93 4.65
N ILE A 218 -8.00 13.82 5.96
CA ILE A 218 -8.18 12.59 6.74
C ILE A 218 -9.16 12.91 7.86
N LYS A 219 -10.27 12.16 7.97
CA LYS A 219 -11.31 12.46 8.96
C LYS A 219 -12.09 11.23 9.41
N ASN A 220 -12.70 11.31 10.59
CA ASN A 220 -13.50 10.24 11.17
C ASN A 220 -12.69 8.93 11.31
N ILE A 221 -11.56 9.00 12.01
CA ILE A 221 -10.71 7.85 12.28
C ILE A 221 -10.93 7.41 13.72
N TYR A 222 -11.22 6.14 13.92
CA TYR A 222 -11.42 5.57 15.24
C TYR A 222 -10.55 4.33 15.45
N ALA A 223 -9.61 4.42 16.36
CA ALA A 223 -8.74 3.31 16.74
C ALA A 223 -8.98 2.91 18.20
N HIS A 224 -9.21 1.63 18.45
CA HIS A 224 -9.44 1.13 19.80
C HIS A 224 -8.98 -0.32 19.98
N ASP A 225 -8.72 -0.72 21.21
CA ASP A 225 -8.31 -2.09 21.57
C ASP A 225 -7.12 -2.59 20.74
N CYS A 226 -6.15 -1.70 20.46
CA CYS A 226 -4.93 -2.01 19.72
C CYS A 226 -3.73 -2.05 20.69
N VAL A 227 -2.73 -2.86 20.32
CA VAL A 227 -1.45 -2.92 21.03
C VAL A 227 -0.34 -2.38 20.13
N PHE A 228 0.44 -1.44 20.66
CA PHE A 228 1.62 -0.91 20.01
C PHE A 228 2.84 -1.32 20.85
N ASN A 229 3.70 -2.16 20.28
CA ASN A 229 4.82 -2.74 21.00
C ASN A 229 6.07 -2.77 20.11
N GLY A 230 6.93 -1.76 20.25
CA GLY A 230 8.19 -1.67 19.49
C GLY A 230 8.16 -0.76 18.27
N THR A 231 7.11 0.05 18.09
CA THR A 231 7.11 1.18 17.14
C THR A 231 7.80 2.40 17.74
N TRP A 232 8.40 3.24 16.91
CA TRP A 232 9.03 4.49 17.38
C TRP A 232 8.01 5.50 17.91
N SER A 233 6.81 5.49 17.33
CA SER A 233 5.69 6.35 17.75
C SER A 233 4.39 5.55 17.79
N GLY A 234 3.56 5.77 18.82
CA GLY A 234 2.21 5.20 18.87
C GLY A 234 1.29 5.85 17.85
N ILE A 235 1.22 7.17 17.85
CA ILE A 235 0.45 7.97 16.89
C ILE A 235 1.37 9.03 16.29
N ARG A 236 1.32 9.18 14.97
CA ARG A 236 2.20 10.09 14.22
C ARG A 236 1.38 10.90 13.22
N PHE A 237 1.62 12.20 13.19
CA PHE A 237 1.10 13.11 12.17
C PHE A 237 2.28 13.71 11.42
N LYS A 238 2.25 13.63 10.10
CA LYS A 238 3.27 14.20 9.22
C LYS A 238 2.62 14.75 7.94
N ALA A 239 3.21 15.81 7.38
CA ALA A 239 2.77 16.48 6.16
C ALA A 239 4.00 16.85 5.30
#